data_7b5d709959b5213e5ae43afd3e301a34
#
_entry.id   7b5d709959b5213e5ae43afd3e301a34
#
_cell.length_a   1.000
_cell.length_b   1.000
_cell.length_c   1.000
_cell.angle_alpha   90.00
_cell.angle_beta   90.00
_cell.angle_gamma   90.00
#
_symmetry.space_group_name_H-M   'P 1'
#
loop_
_entity.id
_entity.type
_entity.pdbx_description
1 polymer ?
#
loop_
_entity_poly.entity_id
_entity_poly.type
_entity_poly.pdbx_seq_one_letter_code
_entity_poly.pdbx_strand_id
1 'polypeptide(L)'
;MEDESFIVGGALRGRKVDPETGERNDKHPNGVFKKFVETRKDGKANCMTTVQTDLMVVDKETYKYRRLSCIEAERLQTLPDNYTAGESNSQRYKMIGNGWNVETIVVFFDALKIELMRRRQAA
;
A
#
# COMPACT_ATOMS: atom_id res chain seq x y z
N MET A 1 3.67 -22.91 5.52
CA MET A 1 2.45 -22.49 6.24
C MET A 1 1.80 -21.44 5.36
N GLU A 2 0.71 -21.76 4.71
CA GLU A 2 -0.12 -20.75 4.06
C GLU A 2 -0.72 -19.90 5.18
N ASP A 3 -0.54 -18.60 5.08
CA ASP A 3 -1.14 -17.64 6.01
C ASP A 3 -2.66 -17.74 5.85
N GLU A 4 -3.34 -18.33 6.83
CA GLU A 4 -4.80 -18.48 6.87
C GLU A 4 -5.53 -17.15 7.09
N SER A 5 -4.84 -16.04 6.88
CA SER A 5 -5.45 -14.71 6.94
C SER A 5 -6.49 -14.58 5.82
N PHE A 6 -7.77 -14.52 6.21
CA PHE A 6 -8.88 -14.27 5.31
C PHE A 6 -8.84 -12.84 4.72
N ILE A 7 -8.06 -11.97 5.31
CA ILE A 7 -7.92 -10.57 4.90
C ILE A 7 -6.56 -10.37 4.22
N VAL A 8 -6.56 -9.86 3.01
CA VAL A 8 -5.37 -9.61 2.21
C VAL A 8 -5.32 -8.20 1.65
N GLY A 9 -4.12 -7.73 1.39
CA GLY A 9 -3.91 -6.50 0.65
C GLY A 9 -4.27 -6.67 -0.83
N GLY A 10 -4.83 -5.63 -1.42
CA GLY A 10 -5.17 -5.60 -2.83
C GLY A 10 -5.13 -4.19 -3.40
N ALA A 11 -5.37 -4.05 -4.68
CA ALA A 11 -5.53 -2.78 -5.37
C ALA A 11 -6.70 -2.83 -6.34
N LEU A 12 -7.44 -1.73 -6.47
CA LEU A 12 -8.48 -1.59 -7.48
C LEU A 12 -7.88 -0.89 -8.70
N ARG A 13 -7.61 -1.66 -9.76
CA ARG A 13 -6.93 -1.17 -10.95
C ARG A 13 -7.79 -1.27 -12.21
N GLY A 14 -7.76 -0.21 -13.01
CA GLY A 14 -8.32 -0.23 -14.36
C GLY A 14 -7.43 -1.03 -15.30
N ARG A 15 -8.02 -1.97 -16.02
CA ARG A 15 -7.35 -2.75 -17.06
C ARG A 15 -8.14 -2.68 -18.34
N LYS A 16 -7.44 -2.60 -19.45
CA LYS A 16 -8.05 -2.68 -20.77
C LYS A 16 -8.28 -4.15 -21.09
N VAL A 17 -9.51 -4.50 -21.44
CA VAL A 17 -9.91 -5.86 -21.77
C VAL A 17 -10.46 -5.90 -23.19
N ASP A 18 -10.27 -7.05 -23.81
CA ASP A 18 -10.90 -7.37 -25.08
C ASP A 18 -12.42 -7.46 -24.88
N PRO A 19 -13.23 -6.74 -25.66
CA PRO A 19 -14.69 -6.72 -25.51
C PRO A 19 -15.34 -8.07 -25.79
N GLU A 20 -14.72 -8.94 -26.61
CA GLU A 20 -15.26 -10.25 -27.01
C GLU A 20 -14.87 -11.35 -26.06
N THR A 21 -13.60 -11.42 -25.68
CA THR A 21 -13.08 -12.50 -24.80
C THR A 21 -13.12 -12.13 -23.32
N GLY A 22 -13.17 -10.84 -22.98
CA GLY A 22 -13.07 -10.36 -21.60
C GLY A 22 -11.67 -10.46 -21.00
N GLU A 23 -10.69 -10.97 -21.75
CA GLU A 23 -9.32 -11.11 -21.29
C GLU A 23 -8.57 -9.77 -21.28
N ARG A 24 -7.58 -9.66 -20.42
CA ARG A 24 -6.74 -8.48 -20.36
C ARG A 24 -5.93 -8.33 -21.64
N ASN A 25 -6.13 -7.23 -22.35
CA ASN A 25 -5.36 -6.85 -23.52
C ASN A 25 -5.14 -5.35 -23.56
N ASP A 26 -4.08 -4.88 -22.93
CA ASP A 26 -3.79 -3.45 -22.80
C ASP A 26 -3.50 -2.77 -24.15
N LYS A 27 -3.23 -3.57 -25.21
CA LYS A 27 -2.93 -3.08 -26.56
C LYS A 27 -4.13 -3.17 -27.53
N HIS A 28 -5.26 -3.74 -27.08
CA HIS A 28 -6.42 -3.91 -27.97
C HIS A 28 -6.97 -2.54 -28.43
N PRO A 29 -7.13 -2.29 -29.73
CA PRO A 29 -7.54 -0.98 -30.25
C PRO A 29 -8.90 -0.53 -29.72
N ASN A 30 -9.86 -1.44 -29.62
CA ASN A 30 -11.23 -1.19 -29.15
C ASN A 30 -11.47 -1.75 -27.73
N GLY A 31 -10.43 -1.98 -26.95
CA GLY A 31 -10.56 -2.55 -25.61
C GLY A 31 -11.30 -1.62 -24.65
N VAL A 32 -12.13 -2.22 -23.80
CA VAL A 32 -12.92 -1.52 -22.78
C VAL A 32 -12.18 -1.51 -21.44
N PHE A 33 -12.19 -0.39 -20.74
CA PHE A 33 -11.62 -0.31 -19.40
C PHE A 33 -12.58 -0.92 -18.37
N LYS A 34 -12.12 -1.96 -17.69
CA LYS A 34 -12.80 -2.54 -16.52
C LYS A 34 -11.92 -2.42 -15.28
N LYS A 35 -12.54 -2.23 -14.13
CA LYS A 35 -11.84 -2.20 -12.84
C LYS A 35 -11.84 -3.60 -12.24
N PHE A 36 -10.66 -4.05 -11.82
CA PHE A 36 -10.46 -5.32 -11.15
C PHE A 36 -9.80 -5.10 -9.80
N VAL A 37 -10.20 -5.90 -8.82
CA VAL A 37 -9.48 -6.00 -7.55
C VAL A 37 -8.36 -7.02 -7.73
N GLU A 38 -7.12 -6.54 -7.71
CA GLU A 38 -5.93 -7.39 -7.78
C GLU A 38 -5.43 -7.62 -6.36
N THR A 39 -5.44 -8.86 -5.89
CA THR A 39 -4.97 -9.26 -4.56
C THR A 39 -3.53 -9.75 -4.61
N ARG A 40 -2.79 -9.52 -3.53
CA ARG A 40 -1.47 -10.11 -3.35
C ARG A 40 -1.60 -11.53 -2.81
N LYS A 41 -0.73 -12.41 -3.32
CA LYS A 41 -0.67 -13.83 -2.89
C LYS A 41 0.34 -14.07 -1.76
N ASP A 42 1.21 -13.08 -1.49
CA ASP A 42 2.32 -13.18 -0.54
C ASP A 42 1.97 -12.67 0.87
N GLY A 43 0.69 -12.45 1.17
CA GLY A 43 0.20 -11.94 2.46
C GLY A 43 0.60 -10.50 2.80
N LYS A 44 1.31 -9.81 1.90
CA LYS A 44 1.79 -8.44 2.14
C LYS A 44 0.82 -7.40 1.62
N ALA A 45 0.88 -6.20 2.19
CA ALA A 45 0.20 -5.04 1.64
C ALA A 45 0.94 -4.47 0.41
N ASN A 46 0.22 -3.79 -0.46
CA ASN A 46 0.85 -2.98 -1.50
C ASN A 46 1.58 -1.78 -0.90
N CYS A 47 2.49 -1.19 -1.66
CA CYS A 47 3.12 0.05 -1.27
C CYS A 47 2.05 1.14 -1.06
N MET A 48 2.20 1.92 0.00
CA MET A 48 1.36 3.10 0.23
C MET A 48 1.69 4.15 -0.84
N THR A 49 0.67 4.59 -1.56
CA THR A 49 0.78 5.68 -2.54
C THR A 49 -0.20 6.80 -2.18
N THR A 50 -0.14 7.91 -2.90
CA THR A 50 -1.12 9.00 -2.76
C THR A 50 -2.49 8.65 -3.34
N VAL A 51 -2.59 7.51 -4.03
CA VAL A 51 -3.82 7.01 -4.66
C VAL A 51 -4.51 6.01 -3.76
N GLN A 52 -5.66 6.38 -3.23
CA GLN A 52 -6.41 5.59 -2.25
C GLN A 52 -6.82 4.18 -2.72
N THR A 53 -6.89 3.95 -4.04
CA THR A 53 -7.29 2.66 -4.62
C THR A 53 -6.13 1.69 -4.83
N ASP A 54 -4.90 2.15 -4.61
CA ASP A 54 -3.71 1.29 -4.75
C ASP A 54 -3.51 0.38 -3.54
N LEU A 55 -4.16 0.69 -2.40
CA LEU A 55 -4.11 -0.11 -1.21
C LEU A 55 -5.52 -0.34 -0.66
N MET A 56 -6.01 -1.54 -0.88
CA MET A 56 -7.34 -1.99 -0.49
C MET A 56 -7.24 -3.17 0.47
N VAL A 57 -8.21 -3.32 1.33
CA VAL A 57 -8.42 -4.52 2.15
C VAL A 57 -9.45 -5.39 1.44
N VAL A 58 -9.10 -6.64 1.22
CA VAL A 58 -9.94 -7.62 0.53
C VAL A 58 -10.19 -8.80 1.46
N ASP A 59 -11.44 -9.14 1.65
CA ASP A 59 -11.89 -10.35 2.33
C ASP A 59 -12.00 -11.48 1.28
N LYS A 60 -11.20 -12.52 1.44
CA LYS A 60 -11.15 -13.66 0.51
C LYS A 60 -12.41 -14.52 0.53
N GLU A 61 -13.11 -14.58 1.66
CA GLU A 61 -14.32 -15.42 1.79
C GLU A 61 -15.53 -14.76 1.13
N THR A 62 -15.73 -13.47 1.43
CA THR A 62 -16.92 -12.75 0.96
C THR A 62 -16.67 -12.00 -0.34
N TYR A 63 -15.42 -11.96 -0.82
CA TYR A 63 -14.96 -11.15 -1.96
C TYR A 63 -15.29 -9.65 -1.84
N LYS A 64 -15.56 -9.19 -0.62
CA LYS A 64 -15.78 -7.77 -0.34
C LYS A 64 -14.45 -7.06 -0.21
N TYR A 65 -14.41 -5.84 -0.67
CA TYR A 65 -13.23 -5.00 -0.57
C TYR A 65 -13.59 -3.59 -0.10
N ARG A 66 -12.67 -2.97 0.60
CA ARG A 66 -12.79 -1.58 1.06
C ARG A 66 -11.44 -0.87 1.02
N ARG A 67 -11.47 0.44 1.05
CA ARG A 67 -10.26 1.23 1.29
C ARG A 67 -9.81 1.06 2.74
N LEU A 68 -8.52 1.24 3.00
CA LEU A 68 -8.06 1.42 4.36
C LEU A 68 -8.68 2.68 4.96
N SER A 69 -8.91 2.68 6.26
CA SER A 69 -9.15 3.91 6.99
C SER A 69 -7.85 4.73 7.09
N CYS A 70 -7.95 6.02 7.40
CA CYS A 70 -6.76 6.84 7.59
C CYS A 70 -5.90 6.34 8.76
N ILE A 71 -6.52 5.83 9.83
CA ILE A 71 -5.82 5.26 10.98
C ILE A 71 -5.06 3.98 10.57
N GLU A 72 -5.69 3.07 9.82
CA GLU A 72 -5.00 1.89 9.30
C GLU A 72 -3.82 2.26 8.40
N ALA A 73 -3.96 3.28 7.57
CA ALA A 73 -2.90 3.79 6.72
C ALA A 73 -1.75 4.42 7.55
N GLU A 74 -2.07 5.18 8.59
CA GLU A 74 -1.09 5.71 9.55
C GLU A 74 -0.31 4.59 10.24
N ARG A 75 -0.99 3.55 10.73
CA ARG A 75 -0.37 2.38 11.35
C ARG A 75 0.56 1.62 10.41
N LEU A 76 0.20 1.50 9.13
CA LEU A 76 1.09 0.89 8.12
C LEU A 76 2.37 1.69 7.88
N GLN A 77 2.34 3.00 8.10
CA GLN A 77 3.53 3.86 8.08
C GLN A 77 4.18 4.01 9.46
N THR A 78 3.73 3.21 10.44
CA THR A 78 4.21 3.25 11.83
C THR A 78 4.07 4.63 12.48
N LEU A 79 3.05 5.37 12.07
CA LEU A 79 2.65 6.64 12.69
C LEU A 79 1.65 6.39 13.83
N PRO A 80 1.63 7.26 14.84
CA PRO A 80 0.57 7.23 15.86
C PRO A 80 -0.82 7.42 15.24
N ASP A 81 -1.84 6.84 15.88
CA ASP A 81 -3.23 7.04 15.47
C ASP A 81 -3.59 8.53 15.45
N ASN A 82 -4.28 8.95 14.41
CA ASN A 82 -4.70 10.33 14.19
C ASN A 82 -3.55 11.36 14.04
N TYR A 83 -2.35 10.92 13.67
CA TYR A 83 -1.22 11.80 13.40
C TYR A 83 -1.54 12.88 12.35
N THR A 84 -2.34 12.51 11.35
CA THR A 84 -2.78 13.42 10.28
C THR A 84 -4.18 14.00 10.53
N ALA A 85 -4.75 13.88 11.74
CA ALA A 85 -6.08 14.40 12.06
C ALA A 85 -6.16 15.92 11.87
N GLY A 86 -7.36 16.40 11.52
CA GLY A 86 -7.59 17.81 11.21
C GLY A 86 -7.69 18.11 9.71
N GLU A 87 -7.15 17.22 8.88
CA GLU A 87 -7.21 17.32 7.43
C GLU A 87 -8.32 16.43 6.83
N SER A 88 -8.73 16.73 5.59
CA SER A 88 -9.66 15.86 4.87
C SER A 88 -9.03 14.49 4.60
N ASN A 89 -9.86 13.44 4.50
CA ASN A 89 -9.35 12.09 4.23
C ASN A 89 -8.43 12.03 2.99
N SER A 90 -8.77 12.76 1.93
CA SER A 90 -7.93 12.82 0.72
C SER A 90 -6.57 13.45 0.97
N GLN A 91 -6.50 14.49 1.81
CA GLN A 91 -5.21 15.09 2.19
C GLN A 91 -4.43 14.18 3.12
N ARG A 92 -5.09 13.55 4.09
CA ARG A 92 -4.47 12.55 4.98
C ARG A 92 -3.78 11.44 4.16
N TYR A 93 -4.46 10.83 3.18
CA TYR A 93 -3.87 9.81 2.31
C TYR A 93 -2.68 10.35 1.50
N LYS A 94 -2.74 11.59 1.00
CA LYS A 94 -1.61 12.21 0.31
C LYS A 94 -0.40 12.40 1.23
N MET A 95 -0.62 12.88 2.45
CA MET A 95 0.44 13.06 3.44
C MET A 95 1.11 11.72 3.79
N ILE A 96 0.30 10.71 4.10
CA ILE A 96 0.77 9.36 4.45
C ILE A 96 1.50 8.71 3.26
N GLY A 97 0.95 8.81 2.05
CA GLY A 97 1.52 8.22 0.84
C GLY A 97 2.82 8.89 0.37
N ASN A 98 3.02 10.17 0.68
CA ASN A 98 4.29 10.87 0.43
C ASN A 98 5.32 10.65 1.55
N GLY A 99 4.88 10.16 2.70
CA GLY A 99 5.74 9.86 3.83
C GLY A 99 6.50 8.53 3.65
N TRP A 100 7.50 8.36 4.48
CA TRP A 100 8.23 7.10 4.59
C TRP A 100 7.75 6.35 5.83
N ASN A 101 7.92 5.02 5.84
CA ASN A 101 7.69 4.26 7.05
C ASN A 101 8.69 4.69 8.13
N VAL A 102 8.17 5.17 9.26
CA VAL A 102 8.98 5.82 10.31
C VAL A 102 9.96 4.84 10.93
N GLU A 103 9.55 3.62 11.27
CA GLU A 103 10.45 2.63 11.86
C GLU A 103 11.58 2.24 10.92
N THR A 104 11.32 2.12 9.63
CA THR A 104 12.37 1.85 8.63
C THR A 104 13.42 2.95 8.63
N ILE A 105 13.00 4.20 8.75
CA ILE A 105 13.93 5.35 8.81
C ILE A 105 14.70 5.37 10.12
N VAL A 106 14.06 5.07 11.25
CA VAL A 106 14.74 4.97 12.55
C VAL A 106 15.84 3.92 12.50
N VAL A 107 15.56 2.72 12.00
CA VAL A 107 16.56 1.64 11.86
C VAL A 107 17.73 2.08 10.96
N PHE A 108 17.44 2.78 9.87
CA PHE A 108 18.48 3.30 8.97
C PHE A 108 19.39 4.32 9.68
N PHE A 109 18.81 5.27 10.42
CA PHE A 109 19.59 6.26 11.15
C PHE A 109 20.38 5.67 12.32
N ASP A 110 19.83 4.68 13.01
CA ASP A 110 20.57 3.97 14.07
C ASP A 110 21.78 3.23 13.51
N ALA A 111 21.64 2.55 12.38
CA ALA A 111 22.75 1.91 11.70
C ALA A 111 23.84 2.93 11.27
N LEU A 112 23.43 4.06 10.73
CA LEU A 112 24.34 5.14 10.35
C LEU A 112 25.07 5.73 11.57
N LYS A 113 24.36 5.96 12.69
CA LYS A 113 24.94 6.44 13.93
C LYS A 113 26.02 5.50 14.46
N ILE A 114 25.76 4.20 14.48
CA ILE A 114 26.74 3.18 14.90
C ILE A 114 27.98 3.24 14.03
N GLU A 115 27.86 3.31 12.72
CA GLU A 115 28.99 3.38 11.80
C GLU A 115 29.81 4.67 11.98
N LEU A 116 29.16 5.80 12.18
CA LEU A 116 29.83 7.08 12.45
C LEU A 116 30.61 7.05 13.78
N MET A 117 30.04 6.42 14.83
CA MET A 117 30.72 6.27 16.10
C MET A 117 31.95 5.35 15.97
N ARG A 118 31.84 4.25 15.23
CA ARG A 118 32.97 3.35 14.94
C ARG A 118 34.11 4.06 14.23
N ARG A 119 33.81 4.88 13.25
CA ARG A 119 34.84 5.66 12.51
C ARG A 119 35.54 6.70 13.41
N ARG A 120 34.78 7.33 14.32
CA ARG A 120 35.37 8.28 15.27
C ARG A 120 36.34 7.63 16.25
N GLN A 121 36.09 6.39 16.66
CA GLN A 121 36.99 5.65 17.56
C GLN A 121 38.23 5.10 16.86
N ALA A 122 38.17 4.92 15.53
CA ALA A 122 39.28 4.42 14.72
C ALA A 122 40.21 5.54 14.22
N ALA A 123 39.83 6.78 14.37
CA ALA A 123 40.63 7.96 13.99
C ALA A 123 41.40 8.52 15.20
#